data_c03f2294de0db95e1f21c2ba533daf52
#
_entry.id   c03f2294de0db95e1f21c2ba533daf52
#
_cell.length_a   1.000
_cell.length_b   1.000
_cell.length_c   1.000
_cell.angle_alpha   90.00
_cell.angle_beta   90.00
_cell.angle_gamma   90.00
#
_symmetry.space_group_name_H-M   'P 1'
#
loop_
_entity.id
_entity.type
_entity.pdbx_description
1 polymer ?
#
loop_
_entity_poly.entity_id
_entity_poly.type
_entity_poly.pdbx_seq_one_letter_code
_entity_poly.pdbx_strand_id
1 'polypeptide(L)'
;MTHASLKTLAVAPVAAIAAAVPVLARAQLSGNLALTTNYKFRGQDQDTHKSTAVKPAIQGGFDYAFGESGWYVGNWNSSVNWLPSNSIEMDFYGGYKFKAGAFDMDLGGLLYAYPGNASGNTTELYGAATWGPLTAKYSHT
;
A
#
# COMPACT_ATOMS: atom_id res chain seq x y z
N MET A 1 -47.45 0.05 -37.53
CA MET A 1 -46.94 0.65 -36.30
C MET A 1 -46.39 -0.48 -35.40
N THR A 2 -45.12 -0.73 -35.47
CA THR A 2 -44.41 -1.82 -34.76
C THR A 2 -43.77 -1.25 -33.51
N HIS A 3 -44.24 -1.65 -32.33
CA HIS A 3 -43.66 -1.27 -31.05
C HIS A 3 -42.41 -2.08 -30.82
N ALA A 4 -41.26 -1.40 -30.78
CA ALA A 4 -40.00 -1.99 -30.33
C ALA A 4 -39.97 -2.04 -28.80
N SER A 5 -39.92 -3.25 -28.24
CA SER A 5 -39.78 -3.51 -26.80
C SER A 5 -38.32 -3.32 -26.40
N LEU A 6 -38.00 -2.30 -25.58
CA LEU A 6 -36.72 -2.16 -24.92
C LEU A 6 -36.59 -3.24 -23.83
N LYS A 7 -35.68 -4.17 -24.03
CA LYS A 7 -35.30 -5.12 -22.98
C LYS A 7 -34.32 -4.41 -22.04
N THR A 8 -34.80 -4.11 -20.83
CA THR A 8 -33.94 -3.60 -19.74
C THR A 8 -33.01 -4.70 -19.29
N LEU A 9 -31.69 -4.51 -19.49
CA LEU A 9 -30.67 -5.38 -18.93
C LEU A 9 -30.58 -5.07 -17.42
N ALA A 10 -31.02 -6.00 -16.60
CA ALA A 10 -30.81 -5.94 -15.16
C ALA A 10 -29.36 -6.33 -14.86
N VAL A 11 -28.55 -5.36 -14.43
CA VAL A 11 -27.23 -5.62 -13.87
C VAL A 11 -27.44 -6.11 -12.45
N ALA A 12 -27.24 -7.39 -12.22
CA ALA A 12 -27.27 -7.94 -10.87
C ALA A 12 -26.03 -7.46 -10.09
N PRO A 13 -26.17 -6.98 -8.83
CA PRO A 13 -25.04 -6.66 -8.02
C PRO A 13 -24.29 -7.96 -7.69
N VAL A 14 -22.99 -8.01 -8.01
CA VAL A 14 -22.10 -9.05 -7.52
C VAL A 14 -21.93 -8.83 -6.01
N ALA A 15 -22.70 -9.56 -5.21
CA ALA A 15 -22.51 -9.62 -3.78
C ALA A 15 -21.17 -10.34 -3.52
N ALA A 16 -20.14 -9.60 -3.10
CA ALA A 16 -18.94 -10.17 -2.56
C ALA A 16 -19.29 -10.89 -1.25
N ILE A 17 -19.35 -12.20 -1.28
CA ILE A 17 -19.48 -13.04 -0.09
C ILE A 17 -18.12 -12.97 0.61
N ALA A 18 -17.97 -12.06 1.56
CA ALA A 18 -16.90 -12.11 2.53
C ALA A 18 -17.19 -13.29 3.44
N ALA A 19 -16.56 -14.43 3.19
CA ALA A 19 -16.55 -15.53 4.13
C ALA A 19 -15.79 -15.08 5.37
N ALA A 20 -16.51 -14.73 6.43
CA ALA A 20 -15.95 -14.48 7.74
C ALA A 20 -15.46 -15.82 8.30
N VAL A 21 -14.21 -16.17 8.04
CA VAL A 21 -13.52 -17.24 8.76
C VAL A 21 -13.21 -16.67 10.15
N PRO A 22 -13.66 -17.28 11.26
CA PRO A 22 -13.27 -16.84 12.58
C PRO A 22 -11.78 -17.14 12.76
N VAL A 23 -10.95 -16.13 12.55
CA VAL A 23 -9.51 -16.24 12.77
C VAL A 23 -9.27 -16.03 14.27
N LEU A 24 -9.24 -17.11 15.02
CA LEU A 24 -8.61 -17.19 16.33
C LEU A 24 -7.07 -17.31 16.23
N ALA A 25 -6.51 -17.11 15.07
CA ALA A 25 -5.07 -16.97 14.89
C ALA A 25 -4.74 -15.48 14.89
N ARG A 26 -3.92 -15.03 15.81
CA ARG A 26 -3.21 -13.74 15.67
C ARG A 26 -2.42 -13.87 14.37
N ALA A 27 -2.92 -13.32 13.28
CA ALA A 27 -2.27 -13.39 11.99
C ALA A 27 -0.94 -12.65 12.11
N GLN A 28 0.14 -13.39 12.22
CA GLN A 28 1.50 -12.84 12.20
C GLN A 28 1.87 -12.39 10.79
N LEU A 29 1.27 -13.03 9.78
CA LEU A 29 1.43 -12.70 8.37
C LEU A 29 0.12 -12.17 7.80
N SER A 30 0.18 -10.99 7.20
CA SER A 30 -0.91 -10.40 6.40
C SER A 30 -0.42 -10.03 5.02
N GLY A 31 -1.33 -9.99 4.06
CA GLY A 31 -1.05 -9.57 2.70
C GLY A 31 -2.16 -8.67 2.17
N ASN A 32 -1.80 -7.82 1.22
CA ASN A 32 -2.74 -6.95 0.54
C ASN A 32 -2.48 -6.93 -0.97
N LEU A 33 -3.53 -6.62 -1.73
CA LEU A 33 -3.47 -6.37 -3.16
C LEU A 33 -4.47 -5.27 -3.49
N ALA A 34 -4.04 -4.28 -4.25
CA ALA A 34 -4.84 -3.15 -4.64
C ALA A 34 -4.62 -2.77 -6.11
N LEU A 35 -5.63 -2.15 -6.70
CA LEU A 35 -5.55 -1.48 -7.99
C LEU A 35 -5.91 -0.01 -7.75
N THR A 36 -5.05 0.91 -8.14
CA THR A 36 -5.31 2.35 -8.06
C THR A 36 -5.38 2.96 -9.46
N THR A 37 -6.18 4.01 -9.60
CA THR A 37 -6.31 4.75 -10.87
C THR A 37 -5.16 5.72 -11.12
N ASN A 38 -4.42 6.09 -10.08
CA ASN A 38 -3.22 6.91 -10.17
C ASN A 38 -2.41 6.77 -8.87
N TYR A 39 -1.14 6.41 -9.00
CA TYR A 39 -0.23 6.36 -7.86
C TYR A 39 0.52 7.68 -7.74
N LYS A 40 0.32 8.35 -6.61
CA LYS A 40 1.07 9.56 -6.23
C LYS A 40 1.74 9.35 -4.88
N PHE A 41 3.05 9.54 -4.83
CA PHE A 41 3.83 9.48 -3.61
C PHE A 41 4.26 10.90 -3.19
N ARG A 42 3.86 11.34 -2.02
CA ARG A 42 4.13 12.69 -1.49
C ARG A 42 3.84 13.81 -2.51
N GLY A 43 2.75 13.66 -3.28
CA GLY A 43 2.34 14.62 -4.31
C GLY A 43 3.00 14.44 -5.68
N GLN A 44 3.98 13.55 -5.80
CA GLN A 44 4.66 13.25 -7.06
C GLN A 44 4.01 12.08 -7.79
N ASP A 45 3.81 12.24 -9.09
CA ASP A 45 3.25 11.21 -9.96
C ASP A 45 4.27 10.11 -10.21
N GLN A 46 3.87 8.87 -10.00
CA GLN A 46 4.73 7.70 -10.17
C GLN A 46 4.65 7.07 -11.58
N ASP A 47 3.83 7.64 -12.47
CA ASP A 47 3.85 7.38 -13.92
C ASP A 47 3.92 8.70 -14.69
N THR A 48 5.13 9.13 -15.03
CA THR A 48 5.39 10.38 -15.73
C THR A 48 5.33 10.24 -17.25
N HIS A 49 5.29 9.02 -17.79
CA HIS A 49 5.31 8.77 -19.24
C HIS A 49 3.92 8.89 -19.89
N LYS A 50 2.85 8.87 -19.10
CA LYS A 50 1.49 9.05 -19.61
C LYS A 50 0.98 10.44 -19.32
N SER A 51 0.41 11.09 -20.33
CA SER A 51 -0.26 12.39 -20.20
C SER A 51 -1.73 12.28 -19.78
N THR A 52 -2.26 11.06 -19.62
CA THR A 52 -3.65 10.82 -19.25
C THR A 52 -3.89 11.04 -17.75
N ALA A 53 -5.11 11.43 -17.37
CA ALA A 53 -5.49 11.59 -15.98
C ALA A 53 -5.57 10.26 -15.22
N VAL A 54 -5.81 9.15 -15.93
CA VAL A 54 -5.90 7.79 -15.36
C VAL A 54 -4.63 7.03 -15.73
N LYS A 55 -3.86 6.65 -14.71
CA LYS A 55 -2.57 5.95 -14.80
C LYS A 55 -2.59 4.79 -13.81
N PRO A 56 -3.25 3.66 -14.15
CA PRO A 56 -3.45 2.58 -13.21
C PRO A 56 -2.14 1.99 -12.73
N ALA A 57 -2.09 1.69 -11.43
CA ALA A 57 -1.00 0.92 -10.84
C ALA A 57 -1.58 -0.26 -10.05
N ILE A 58 -0.91 -1.41 -10.15
CA ILE A 58 -1.12 -2.57 -9.29
C ILE A 58 -0.16 -2.46 -8.10
N GLN A 59 -0.70 -2.67 -6.91
CA GLN A 59 0.02 -2.50 -5.65
C GLN A 59 -0.26 -3.67 -4.73
N GLY A 60 0.71 -4.07 -3.91
CA GLY A 60 0.49 -5.12 -2.93
C GLY A 60 1.75 -5.50 -2.20
N GLY A 61 1.57 -6.27 -1.12
CA GLY A 61 2.68 -6.67 -0.28
C GLY A 61 2.29 -7.56 0.86
N PHE A 62 3.25 -7.77 1.76
CA PHE A 62 3.11 -8.63 2.93
C PHE A 62 3.70 -7.94 4.15
N ASP A 63 3.02 -8.13 5.28
CA ASP A 63 3.48 -7.71 6.60
C ASP A 63 3.59 -8.91 7.52
N TYR A 64 4.66 -8.97 8.31
CA TYR A 64 4.84 -9.97 9.34
C TYR A 64 5.09 -9.31 10.70
N ALA A 65 4.21 -9.58 11.65
CA ALA A 65 4.36 -9.15 13.04
C ALA A 65 4.91 -10.30 13.89
N PHE A 66 5.94 -10.02 14.69
CA PHE A 66 6.58 -11.00 15.58
C PHE A 66 5.80 -11.15 16.89
N GLY A 67 4.59 -11.70 16.80
CA GLY A 67 3.71 -11.89 17.92
C GLY A 67 3.34 -10.56 18.61
N GLU A 68 3.47 -10.51 19.94
CA GLU A 68 3.21 -9.30 20.75
C GLU A 68 4.47 -8.47 21.03
N SER A 69 5.59 -8.81 20.40
CA SER A 69 6.88 -8.17 20.69
C SER A 69 6.96 -6.69 20.27
N GLY A 70 6.05 -6.25 19.39
CA GLY A 70 6.11 -4.94 18.75
C GLY A 70 6.99 -4.89 17.51
N TRP A 71 7.86 -5.86 17.27
CA TRP A 71 8.67 -5.93 16.05
C TRP A 71 7.85 -6.35 14.85
N TYR A 72 8.15 -5.76 13.70
CA TYR A 72 7.54 -6.13 12.42
C TYR A 72 8.53 -5.94 11.27
N VAL A 73 8.26 -6.64 10.19
CA VAL A 73 8.88 -6.45 8.88
C VAL A 73 7.80 -6.51 7.81
N GLY A 74 8.05 -5.88 6.68
CA GLY A 74 7.12 -5.93 5.57
C GLY A 74 7.80 -5.65 4.24
N ASN A 75 7.05 -5.94 3.19
CA ASN A 75 7.36 -5.59 1.82
C ASN A 75 6.10 -5.05 1.17
N TRP A 76 6.23 -3.95 0.47
CA TRP A 76 5.19 -3.40 -0.38
C TRP A 76 5.74 -3.14 -1.76
N ASN A 77 4.93 -3.31 -2.79
CA ASN A 77 5.37 -3.17 -4.17
C ASN A 77 4.32 -2.42 -4.97
N SER A 78 4.77 -1.69 -5.98
CA SER A 78 3.90 -1.01 -6.95
C SER A 78 4.49 -1.03 -8.34
N SER A 79 3.64 -1.13 -9.35
CA SER A 79 4.04 -0.73 -10.69
C SER A 79 4.26 0.77 -10.74
N VAL A 80 5.38 1.20 -11.33
CA VAL A 80 5.78 2.60 -11.51
C VAL A 80 6.36 2.82 -12.90
N ASN A 81 6.44 4.07 -13.35
CA ASN A 81 7.01 4.42 -14.65
C ASN A 81 7.57 5.86 -14.65
N TRP A 82 8.23 6.28 -13.57
CA TRP A 82 8.87 7.59 -13.49
C TRP A 82 10.39 7.51 -13.73
N LEU A 83 10.98 6.34 -13.45
CA LEU A 83 12.43 6.11 -13.54
C LEU A 83 12.76 5.32 -14.79
N PRO A 84 13.69 5.78 -15.66
CA PRO A 84 14.05 5.08 -16.89
C PRO A 84 14.50 3.64 -16.64
N SER A 85 14.08 2.71 -17.50
CA SER A 85 14.42 1.28 -17.46
C SER A 85 13.90 0.56 -16.21
N ASN A 86 12.98 1.16 -15.47
CA ASN A 86 12.38 0.56 -14.29
C ASN A 86 10.84 0.62 -14.35
N SER A 87 10.18 -0.47 -13.98
CA SER A 87 8.73 -0.60 -14.00
C SER A 87 8.11 -1.01 -12.67
N ILE A 88 8.93 -1.22 -11.65
CA ILE A 88 8.49 -1.66 -10.33
C ILE A 88 9.25 -0.92 -9.21
N GLU A 89 8.51 -0.51 -8.18
CA GLU A 89 9.02 -0.09 -6.88
C GLU A 89 8.84 -1.24 -5.90
N MET A 90 9.86 -1.52 -5.12
CA MET A 90 9.84 -2.55 -4.07
C MET A 90 10.33 -1.91 -2.77
N ASP A 91 9.44 -1.86 -1.79
CA ASP A 91 9.73 -1.29 -0.49
C ASP A 91 9.93 -2.40 0.53
N PHE A 92 11.06 -2.40 1.20
CA PHE A 92 11.35 -3.29 2.32
C PHE A 92 11.45 -2.48 3.60
N TYR A 93 10.65 -2.80 4.57
CA TYR A 93 10.60 -2.04 5.82
C TYR A 93 10.56 -2.94 7.04
N GLY A 94 10.96 -2.36 8.16
CA GLY A 94 10.84 -2.99 9.45
C GLY A 94 10.94 -1.97 10.56
N GLY A 95 10.39 -2.32 11.71
CA GLY A 95 10.35 -1.38 12.81
C GLY A 95 9.90 -2.00 14.13
N TYR A 96 9.69 -1.11 15.07
CA TYR A 96 9.26 -1.44 16.41
C TYR A 96 8.14 -0.51 16.87
N LYS A 97 6.99 -1.10 17.23
CA LYS A 97 5.81 -0.42 17.76
C LYS A 97 5.72 -0.60 19.26
N PHE A 98 5.46 0.49 19.98
CA PHE A 98 5.33 0.48 21.43
C PHE A 98 4.42 1.59 21.94
N LYS A 99 3.98 1.50 23.18
CA LYS A 99 3.22 2.56 23.82
C LYS A 99 4.11 3.45 24.68
N ALA A 100 3.93 4.77 24.54
CA ALA A 100 4.54 5.78 25.40
C ALA A 100 3.44 6.68 25.99
N GLY A 101 2.94 6.32 27.16
CA GLY A 101 1.79 6.96 27.75
C GLY A 101 0.53 6.79 26.91
N ALA A 102 -0.06 7.90 26.46
CA ALA A 102 -1.25 7.92 25.60
C ALA A 102 -0.92 7.77 24.10
N PHE A 103 0.35 7.68 23.72
CA PHE A 103 0.78 7.61 22.33
C PHE A 103 1.12 6.19 21.91
N ASP A 104 0.70 5.81 20.71
CA ASP A 104 1.21 4.66 19.99
C ASP A 104 2.39 5.13 19.14
N MET A 105 3.58 4.61 19.44
CA MET A 105 4.83 4.97 18.78
C MET A 105 5.22 3.91 17.74
N ASP A 106 5.84 4.35 16.63
CA ASP A 106 6.39 3.49 15.60
C ASP A 106 7.73 4.05 15.14
N LEU A 107 8.80 3.28 15.30
CA LEU A 107 10.14 3.63 14.85
C LEU A 107 10.62 2.56 13.87
N GLY A 108 11.14 2.97 12.70
CA GLY A 108 11.53 2.00 11.71
C GLY A 108 12.43 2.55 10.62
N GLY A 109 12.80 1.64 9.72
CA GLY A 109 13.54 1.93 8.51
C GLY A 109 12.82 1.39 7.28
N LEU A 110 13.09 2.01 6.15
CA LEU A 110 12.49 1.69 4.87
C LEU A 110 13.56 1.81 3.78
N LEU A 111 13.66 0.78 2.94
CA LEU A 111 14.46 0.76 1.72
C LEU A 111 13.50 0.78 0.52
N TYR A 112 13.59 1.81 -0.31
CA TYR A 112 13.03 1.86 -1.64
C TYR A 112 14.00 1.22 -2.61
N ALA A 113 13.58 0.20 -3.34
CA ALA A 113 14.39 -0.50 -4.32
C ALA A 113 13.72 -0.46 -5.70
N TYR A 114 14.52 -0.12 -6.71
CA TYR A 114 14.11 -0.05 -8.11
C TYR A 114 14.99 -1.00 -8.93
N PRO A 115 14.59 -2.29 -9.09
CA PRO A 115 15.46 -3.32 -9.68
C PRO A 115 15.96 -3.03 -11.09
N GLY A 116 15.19 -2.27 -11.89
CA GLY A 116 15.58 -1.88 -13.25
C GLY A 116 16.54 -0.68 -13.29
N ASN A 117 16.66 0.10 -12.21
CA ASN A 117 17.54 1.26 -12.14
C ASN A 117 17.84 1.64 -10.69
N ALA A 118 18.96 1.14 -10.18
CA ALA A 118 19.39 1.35 -8.80
C ALA A 118 19.69 2.81 -8.41
N SER A 119 19.75 3.74 -9.38
CA SER A 119 19.93 5.17 -9.06
C SER A 119 18.75 5.78 -8.30
N GLY A 120 17.59 5.12 -8.33
CA GLY A 120 16.41 5.49 -7.56
C GLY A 120 16.41 4.95 -6.14
N ASN A 121 17.29 4.00 -5.80
CA ASN A 121 17.30 3.37 -4.49
C ASN A 121 17.57 4.38 -3.38
N THR A 122 16.76 4.29 -2.31
CA THR A 122 16.82 5.25 -1.20
C THR A 122 16.48 4.53 0.11
N THR A 123 17.13 4.93 1.19
CA THR A 123 16.83 4.43 2.53
C THR A 123 16.31 5.57 3.40
N GLU A 124 15.24 5.34 4.14
CA GLU A 124 14.69 6.28 5.11
C GLU A 124 14.65 5.66 6.51
N LEU A 125 14.93 6.49 7.51
CA LEU A 125 14.55 6.21 8.90
C LEU A 125 13.29 7.02 9.22
N TYR A 126 12.39 6.46 9.99
CA TYR A 126 11.16 7.16 10.35
C TYR A 126 10.78 6.96 11.81
N GLY A 127 10.04 7.94 12.32
CA GLY A 127 9.35 7.87 13.59
C GLY A 127 7.94 8.42 13.45
N ALA A 128 6.97 7.73 14.05
CA ALA A 128 5.59 8.17 14.10
C ALA A 128 5.03 8.10 15.52
N ALA A 129 4.12 9.03 15.82
CA ALA A 129 3.37 9.06 17.06
C ALA A 129 1.88 9.23 16.74
N THR A 130 1.04 8.34 17.27
CA THR A 130 -0.42 8.38 17.09
C THR A 130 -1.10 8.62 18.44
N TRP A 131 -2.03 9.56 18.47
CA TRP A 131 -2.89 9.87 19.60
C TRP A 131 -4.34 9.98 19.14
N GLY A 132 -5.17 9.02 19.53
CA GLY A 132 -6.54 8.94 19.04
C GLY A 132 -6.59 8.91 17.50
N PRO A 133 -7.29 9.83 16.84
CA PRO A 133 -7.38 9.87 15.36
C PRO A 133 -6.20 10.59 14.69
N LEU A 134 -5.26 11.16 15.45
CA LEU A 134 -4.16 11.98 14.93
C LEU A 134 -2.87 11.18 14.87
N THR A 135 -2.19 11.23 13.73
CA THR A 135 -0.84 10.67 13.54
C THR A 135 0.10 11.72 12.99
N ALA A 136 1.26 11.87 13.63
CA ALA A 136 2.39 12.61 13.08
C ALA A 136 3.50 11.62 12.73
N LYS A 137 4.06 11.73 11.52
CA LYS A 137 5.20 10.93 11.06
C LYS A 137 6.29 11.83 10.52
N TYR A 138 7.51 11.60 10.93
CA TYR A 138 8.73 12.21 10.38
C TYR A 138 9.58 11.12 9.73
N SER A 139 10.10 11.42 8.54
CA SER A 139 11.05 10.56 7.82
C SER A 139 12.28 11.36 7.42
N HIS A 140 13.42 10.71 7.44
CA HIS A 140 14.71 11.28 7.04
C HIS A 140 15.47 10.29 6.17
N THR A 141 16.08 10.81 5.09
CA THR A 141 16.89 10.07 4.11
C THR A 141 18.37 10.20 4.45
#